data_49f04a1e128aaf4e98392defacbc4720
#
_entry.id   49f04a1e128aaf4e98392defacbc4720
#
_cell.length_a   1.000
_cell.length_b   1.000
_cell.length_c   1.000
_cell.angle_alpha   90.00
_cell.angle_beta   90.00
_cell.angle_gamma   90.00
#
_symmetry.space_group_name_H-M   'P 1'
#
loop_
_entity.id
_entity.type
_entity.pdbx_description
1 polymer ?
#
loop_
_entity_poly.entity_id
_entity_poly.type
_entity_poly.pdbx_seq_one_letter_code
_entity_poly.pdbx_strand_id
1 'polypeptide(L)'
;MTERIAGIVVNAVVISVICLLLFLAGTWWRLQDQFALGEEAFRRGDFSGAVAGYESAIHMYIPFNGTVEQSARQLWNIAETNERQGDITRALIAYRALRSSFYAARWLVTPGTDWIARCDARIAALVPLQKDR
;
A
#
# COMPACT_ATOMS: atom_id res chain seq x y z
N MET A 1 -28.35 40.65 0.87
CA MET A 1 -27.16 40.15 1.55
C MET A 1 -27.14 38.62 1.62
N THR A 2 -28.20 37.99 1.99
CA THR A 2 -28.34 36.51 2.10
C THR A 2 -28.15 35.79 0.76
N GLU A 3 -28.68 36.31 -0.34
CA GLU A 3 -28.52 35.66 -1.68
C GLU A 3 -27.08 35.70 -2.21
N ARG A 4 -26.34 36.78 -1.94
CA ARG A 4 -24.91 36.86 -2.32
C ARG A 4 -24.06 35.93 -1.51
N ILE A 5 -24.35 35.79 -0.23
CA ILE A 5 -23.64 34.83 0.68
C ILE A 5 -23.95 33.41 0.25
N ALA A 6 -25.20 33.09 -0.04
CA ALA A 6 -25.61 31.78 -0.55
C ALA A 6 -24.88 31.42 -1.85
N GLY A 7 -24.76 32.38 -2.81
CA GLY A 7 -24.01 32.17 -4.04
C GLY A 7 -22.52 31.89 -3.82
N ILE A 8 -21.88 32.62 -2.89
CA ILE A 8 -20.46 32.41 -2.55
C ILE A 8 -20.28 31.04 -1.91
N VAL A 9 -21.16 30.63 -1.00
CA VAL A 9 -21.10 29.33 -0.33
C VAL A 9 -21.28 28.19 -1.33
N VAL A 10 -22.24 28.29 -2.23
CA VAL A 10 -22.47 27.29 -3.28
C VAL A 10 -21.24 27.15 -4.17
N ASN A 11 -20.67 28.27 -4.63
CA ASN A 11 -19.45 28.23 -5.45
C ASN A 11 -18.27 27.62 -4.69
N ALA A 12 -18.06 27.96 -3.44
CA ALA A 12 -17.02 27.39 -2.61
C ALA A 12 -17.18 25.86 -2.43
N VAL A 13 -18.40 25.39 -2.21
CA VAL A 13 -18.71 23.96 -2.14
C VAL A 13 -18.43 23.26 -3.47
N VAL A 14 -18.88 23.82 -4.58
CA VAL A 14 -18.64 23.24 -5.91
C VAL A 14 -17.13 23.14 -6.21
N ILE A 15 -16.38 24.21 -5.96
CA ILE A 15 -14.92 24.21 -6.14
C ILE A 15 -14.26 23.16 -5.26
N SER A 16 -14.66 23.07 -3.99
CA SER A 16 -14.12 22.07 -3.06
C SER A 16 -14.39 20.64 -3.53
N VAL A 17 -15.58 20.36 -4.03
CA VAL A 17 -15.94 19.05 -4.59
C VAL A 17 -15.09 18.73 -5.82
N ILE A 18 -14.93 19.69 -6.73
CA ILE A 18 -14.10 19.50 -7.94
C ILE A 18 -12.63 19.21 -7.53
N CYS A 19 -12.07 20.00 -6.61
CA CYS A 19 -10.72 19.78 -6.11
C CYS A 19 -10.55 18.39 -5.47
N LEU A 20 -11.53 17.97 -4.69
CA LEU A 20 -11.52 16.63 -4.07
C LEU A 20 -11.56 15.53 -5.14
N LEU A 21 -12.42 15.65 -6.14
CA LEU A 21 -12.51 14.68 -7.24
C LEU A 21 -11.20 14.59 -8.03
N LEU A 22 -10.57 15.73 -8.33
CA LEU A 22 -9.29 15.78 -9.03
C LEU A 22 -8.17 15.15 -8.18
N PHE A 23 -8.18 15.40 -6.88
CA PHE A 23 -7.23 14.80 -5.95
C PHE A 23 -7.38 13.28 -5.90
N LEU A 24 -8.61 12.78 -5.77
CA LEU A 24 -8.90 11.34 -5.74
C LEU A 24 -8.53 10.68 -7.08
N ALA A 25 -8.85 11.30 -8.21
CA ALA A 25 -8.46 10.80 -9.51
C ALA A 25 -6.95 10.74 -9.70
N GLY A 26 -6.21 11.76 -9.25
CA GLY A 26 -4.76 11.81 -9.30
C GLY A 26 -4.13 10.74 -8.39
N THR A 27 -4.68 10.53 -7.20
CA THR A 27 -4.22 9.49 -6.27
C THR A 27 -4.49 8.09 -6.84
N TRP A 28 -5.67 7.88 -7.43
CA TRP A 28 -6.02 6.61 -8.08
C TRP A 28 -5.06 6.29 -9.25
N TRP A 29 -4.74 7.29 -10.07
CA TRP A 29 -3.80 7.12 -11.19
C TRP A 29 -2.41 6.72 -10.68
N ARG A 30 -1.89 7.43 -9.67
CA ARG A 30 -0.60 7.13 -9.06
C ARG A 30 -0.56 5.74 -8.43
N LEU A 31 -1.65 5.31 -7.81
CA LEU A 31 -1.77 3.97 -7.26
C LEU A 31 -1.59 2.90 -8.35
N GLN A 32 -2.28 3.06 -9.48
CA GLN A 32 -2.15 2.13 -10.61
C GLN A 32 -0.74 2.13 -11.20
N ASP A 33 -0.14 3.30 -11.29
CA ASP A 33 1.22 3.49 -11.80
C ASP A 33 2.27 2.79 -10.91
N GLN A 34 2.17 2.96 -9.61
CA GLN A 34 3.06 2.29 -8.64
C GLN A 34 2.87 0.76 -8.66
N PHE A 35 1.64 0.30 -8.75
CA PHE A 35 1.36 -1.12 -8.91
C PHE A 35 1.99 -1.68 -10.20
N ALA A 36 1.81 -0.99 -11.33
CA ALA A 36 2.39 -1.39 -12.60
C ALA A 36 3.93 -1.42 -12.57
N LEU A 37 4.57 -0.45 -11.89
CA LEU A 37 6.02 -0.45 -11.66
C LEU A 37 6.46 -1.66 -10.83
N GLY A 38 5.70 -2.02 -9.80
CA GLY A 38 5.95 -3.21 -8.99
C GLY A 38 5.86 -4.50 -9.82
N GLU A 39 4.82 -4.63 -10.65
CA GLU A 39 4.63 -5.78 -11.56
C GLU A 39 5.78 -5.89 -12.58
N GLU A 40 6.20 -4.78 -13.16
CA GLU A 40 7.31 -4.75 -14.11
C GLU A 40 8.63 -5.13 -13.44
N ALA A 41 8.91 -4.60 -12.25
CA ALA A 41 10.08 -4.97 -11.47
C ALA A 41 10.05 -6.46 -11.09
N PHE A 42 8.90 -6.98 -10.69
CA PHE A 42 8.72 -8.39 -10.38
C PHE A 42 9.02 -9.29 -11.58
N ARG A 43 8.50 -8.94 -12.76
CA ARG A 43 8.78 -9.70 -14.01
C ARG A 43 10.26 -9.71 -14.39
N ARG A 44 10.99 -8.65 -14.07
CA ARG A 44 12.45 -8.56 -14.31
C ARG A 44 13.29 -9.26 -13.23
N GLY A 45 12.68 -9.79 -12.20
CA GLY A 45 13.37 -10.36 -11.06
C GLY A 45 14.01 -9.33 -10.12
N ASP A 46 13.63 -8.05 -10.25
CA ASP A 46 14.08 -6.98 -9.37
C ASP A 46 13.26 -7.01 -8.07
N PHE A 47 13.80 -7.70 -7.07
CA PHE A 47 13.17 -7.83 -5.75
C PHE A 47 12.91 -6.47 -5.10
N SER A 48 13.92 -5.59 -5.09
CA SER A 48 13.81 -4.28 -4.42
C SER A 48 12.79 -3.38 -5.10
N GLY A 49 12.81 -3.33 -6.42
CA GLY A 49 11.85 -2.57 -7.22
C GLY A 49 10.42 -3.09 -7.06
N ALA A 50 10.23 -4.42 -7.04
CA ALA A 50 8.93 -5.03 -6.83
C ALA A 50 8.37 -4.68 -5.44
N VAL A 51 9.15 -4.86 -4.39
CA VAL A 51 8.75 -4.53 -3.02
C VAL A 51 8.39 -3.04 -2.91
N ALA A 52 9.25 -2.15 -3.43
CA ALA A 52 9.02 -0.71 -3.38
C ALA A 52 7.75 -0.27 -4.14
N GLY A 53 7.49 -0.85 -5.32
CA GLY A 53 6.30 -0.56 -6.12
C GLY A 53 5.01 -0.95 -5.40
N TYR A 54 4.93 -2.16 -4.88
CA TYR A 54 3.75 -2.63 -4.15
C TYR A 54 3.56 -1.90 -2.82
N GLU A 55 4.65 -1.63 -2.08
CA GLU A 55 4.61 -0.82 -0.86
C GLU A 55 4.06 0.57 -1.14
N SER A 56 4.55 1.26 -2.18
CA SER A 56 4.07 2.57 -2.58
C SER A 56 2.60 2.56 -2.98
N ALA A 57 2.13 1.51 -3.65
CA ALA A 57 0.73 1.35 -4.00
C ALA A 57 -0.16 1.22 -2.75
N ILE A 58 0.27 0.49 -1.72
CA ILE A 58 -0.47 0.37 -0.46
C ILE A 58 -0.50 1.69 0.30
N HIS A 59 0.59 2.47 0.30
CA HIS A 59 0.65 3.80 0.91
C HIS A 59 -0.40 4.77 0.33
N MET A 60 -0.77 4.60 -0.93
CA MET A 60 -1.82 5.37 -1.60
C MET A 60 -3.20 4.78 -1.36
N TYR A 61 -3.46 4.30 -0.15
CA TYR A 61 -4.70 3.63 0.21
C TYR A 61 -5.94 4.45 -0.17
N ILE A 62 -6.79 3.86 -0.99
CA ILE A 62 -8.13 4.35 -1.30
C ILE A 62 -9.11 3.26 -0.87
N PRO A 63 -10.11 3.58 -0.03
CA PRO A 63 -11.12 2.61 0.37
C PRO A 63 -11.78 1.95 -0.84
N PHE A 64 -12.04 0.65 -0.73
CA PHE A 64 -12.69 -0.16 -1.77
C PHE A 64 -11.89 -0.32 -3.08
N ASN A 65 -10.59 -0.02 -3.08
CA ASN A 65 -9.73 -0.23 -4.24
C ASN A 65 -9.08 -1.61 -4.19
N GLY A 66 -9.39 -2.45 -5.19
CA GLY A 66 -8.84 -3.80 -5.30
C GLY A 66 -7.33 -3.85 -5.54
N THR A 67 -6.72 -2.79 -6.08
CA THR A 67 -5.28 -2.72 -6.35
C THR A 67 -4.44 -2.73 -5.07
N VAL A 68 -4.94 -2.12 -4.00
CA VAL A 68 -4.29 -2.18 -2.67
C VAL A 68 -4.24 -3.62 -2.18
N GLU A 69 -5.34 -4.35 -2.27
CA GLU A 69 -5.40 -5.76 -1.89
C GLU A 69 -4.52 -6.64 -2.77
N GLN A 70 -4.48 -6.37 -4.08
CA GLN A 70 -3.57 -7.07 -5.00
C GLN A 70 -2.10 -6.83 -4.64
N SER A 71 -1.73 -5.59 -4.33
CA SER A 71 -0.37 -5.24 -3.89
C SER A 71 0.02 -5.97 -2.62
N ALA A 72 -0.90 -6.06 -1.65
CA ALA A 72 -0.68 -6.80 -0.41
C ALA A 72 -0.46 -8.30 -0.67
N ARG A 73 -1.26 -8.90 -1.54
CA ARG A 73 -1.10 -10.31 -1.95
C ARG A 73 0.24 -10.55 -2.65
N GLN A 74 0.66 -9.65 -3.51
CA GLN A 74 1.96 -9.78 -4.20
C GLN A 74 3.13 -9.68 -3.22
N LEU A 75 3.11 -8.74 -2.29
CA LEU A 75 4.13 -8.68 -1.23
C LEU A 75 4.17 -9.94 -0.37
N TRP A 76 3.00 -10.46 -0.02
CA TRP A 76 2.91 -11.73 0.71
C TRP A 76 3.50 -12.89 -0.09
N ASN A 77 3.15 -13.02 -1.38
CA ASN A 77 3.68 -14.07 -2.25
C ASN A 77 5.20 -13.97 -2.41
N ILE A 78 5.74 -12.76 -2.54
CA ILE A 78 7.18 -12.53 -2.58
C ILE A 78 7.83 -13.01 -1.28
N ALA A 79 7.25 -12.66 -0.13
CA ALA A 79 7.75 -13.06 1.17
C ALA A 79 7.75 -14.59 1.35
N GLU A 80 6.60 -15.24 1.07
CA GLU A 80 6.50 -16.71 1.14
C GLU A 80 7.47 -17.43 0.20
N THR A 81 7.62 -16.93 -1.03
CA THR A 81 8.53 -17.54 -2.01
C THR A 81 9.97 -17.50 -1.51
N ASN A 82 10.42 -16.35 -1.00
CA ASN A 82 11.76 -16.23 -0.43
C ASN A 82 11.93 -17.09 0.83
N GLU A 83 10.90 -17.17 1.67
CA GLU A 83 10.90 -18.05 2.84
C GLU A 83 11.08 -19.53 2.47
N ARG A 84 10.33 -20.02 1.47
CA ARG A 84 10.45 -21.40 0.96
C ARG A 84 11.81 -21.69 0.34
N GLN A 85 12.45 -20.68 -0.25
CA GLN A 85 13.81 -20.79 -0.81
C GLN A 85 14.91 -20.68 0.25
N GLY A 86 14.55 -20.45 1.52
CA GLY A 86 15.48 -20.29 2.63
C GLY A 86 16.14 -18.91 2.69
N ASP A 87 15.71 -17.95 1.86
CA ASP A 87 16.16 -16.56 1.93
C ASP A 87 15.34 -15.79 2.99
N ILE A 88 15.68 -16.07 4.25
CA ILE A 88 14.99 -15.48 5.41
C ILE A 88 15.10 -13.96 5.42
N THR A 89 16.23 -13.43 4.97
CA THR A 89 16.47 -11.97 4.92
C THR A 89 15.48 -11.28 3.97
N ARG A 90 15.35 -11.77 2.74
CA ARG A 90 14.39 -11.20 1.77
C ARG A 90 12.94 -11.45 2.20
N ALA A 91 12.63 -12.61 2.77
CA ALA A 91 11.31 -12.87 3.31
C ALA A 91 10.92 -11.85 4.39
N LEU A 92 11.81 -11.58 5.34
CA LEU A 92 11.60 -10.59 6.39
C LEU A 92 11.45 -9.16 5.83
N ILE A 93 12.22 -8.80 4.82
CA ILE A 93 12.08 -7.48 4.16
C ILE A 93 10.66 -7.32 3.59
N ALA A 94 10.17 -8.32 2.85
CA ALA A 94 8.85 -8.26 2.21
C ALA A 94 7.71 -8.28 3.25
N TYR A 95 7.78 -9.12 4.29
CA TYR A 95 6.77 -9.10 5.37
C TYR A 95 6.76 -7.79 6.13
N ARG A 96 7.92 -7.20 6.42
CA ARG A 96 8.04 -5.91 7.10
C ARG A 96 7.52 -4.76 6.22
N ALA A 97 7.82 -4.78 4.92
CA ALA A 97 7.30 -3.82 3.96
C ALA A 97 5.76 -3.85 3.91
N LEU A 98 5.16 -5.03 3.81
CA LEU A 98 3.71 -5.20 3.83
C LEU A 98 3.09 -4.67 5.12
N ARG A 99 3.66 -5.03 6.26
CA ARG A 99 3.21 -4.59 7.58
C ARG A 99 3.29 -3.06 7.73
N SER A 100 4.46 -2.48 7.43
CA SER A 100 4.70 -1.04 7.58
C SER A 100 3.85 -0.21 6.63
N SER A 101 3.56 -0.71 5.44
CA SER A 101 2.71 -0.03 4.46
C SER A 101 1.31 0.23 5.00
N PHE A 102 0.69 -0.78 5.63
CA PHE A 102 -0.63 -0.61 6.25
C PHE A 102 -0.58 0.26 7.51
N TYR A 103 0.49 0.21 8.29
CA TYR A 103 0.68 1.14 9.40
C TYR A 103 0.80 2.59 8.92
N ALA A 104 1.52 2.83 7.84
CA ALA A 104 1.66 4.18 7.26
C ALA A 104 0.36 4.69 6.63
N ALA A 105 -0.49 3.79 6.11
CA ALA A 105 -1.78 4.13 5.52
C ALA A 105 -2.89 4.41 6.57
N ARG A 106 -2.59 4.24 7.87
CA ARG A 106 -3.55 4.55 8.95
C ARG A 106 -3.79 6.05 9.06
N TRP A 107 -5.09 6.39 9.03
CA TRP A 107 -5.52 7.74 9.31
C TRP A 107 -6.83 7.70 10.14
N LEU A 108 -8.00 7.88 9.52
CA LEU A 108 -9.30 7.74 10.20
C LEU A 108 -9.77 6.29 10.33
N VAL A 109 -9.26 5.42 9.48
CA VAL A 109 -9.48 3.97 9.48
C VAL A 109 -8.15 3.25 9.62
N THR A 110 -8.19 2.02 10.13
CA THR A 110 -7.02 1.14 10.21
C THR A 110 -7.17 0.05 9.13
N PRO A 111 -6.66 0.29 7.91
CA PRO A 111 -6.76 -0.71 6.86
C PRO A 111 -5.79 -1.86 7.12
N GLY A 112 -6.11 -3.04 6.59
CA GLY A 112 -5.18 -4.17 6.55
C GLY A 112 -4.82 -4.78 7.90
N THR A 113 -5.70 -4.71 8.90
CA THR A 113 -5.46 -5.32 10.23
C THR A 113 -5.15 -6.81 10.13
N ASP A 114 -5.81 -7.55 9.24
CA ASP A 114 -5.56 -8.96 9.01
C ASP A 114 -4.16 -9.20 8.41
N TRP A 115 -3.75 -8.35 7.48
CA TRP A 115 -2.41 -8.40 6.90
C TRP A 115 -1.34 -8.11 7.94
N ILE A 116 -1.55 -7.10 8.80
CA ILE A 116 -0.65 -6.76 9.89
C ILE A 116 -0.48 -7.95 10.85
N ALA A 117 -1.59 -8.56 11.30
CA ALA A 117 -1.55 -9.69 12.21
C ALA A 117 -0.82 -10.92 11.61
N ARG A 118 -1.09 -11.21 10.34
CA ARG A 118 -0.40 -12.31 9.61
C ARG A 118 1.10 -12.04 9.47
N CYS A 119 1.48 -10.80 9.13
CA CYS A 119 2.89 -10.41 9.04
C CYS A 119 3.58 -10.49 10.40
N ASP A 120 2.95 -10.03 11.48
CA ASP A 120 3.49 -10.11 12.84
C ASP A 120 3.81 -11.57 13.23
N ALA A 121 2.89 -12.49 12.95
CA ALA A 121 3.09 -13.92 13.24
C ALA A 121 4.28 -14.50 12.45
N ARG A 122 4.41 -14.17 11.15
CA ARG A 122 5.53 -14.67 10.32
C ARG A 122 6.86 -14.04 10.71
N ILE A 123 6.89 -12.73 10.95
CA ILE A 123 8.09 -12.02 11.39
C ILE A 123 8.59 -12.61 12.73
N ALA A 124 7.70 -12.83 13.70
CA ALA A 124 8.06 -13.42 14.98
C ALA A 124 8.67 -14.83 14.83
N ALA A 125 8.18 -15.62 13.89
CA ALA A 125 8.71 -16.95 13.60
C ALA A 125 10.07 -16.92 12.88
N LEU A 126 10.32 -15.92 12.01
CA LEU A 126 11.52 -15.88 11.16
C LEU A 126 12.70 -15.13 11.78
N VAL A 127 12.45 -14.17 12.67
CA VAL A 127 13.52 -13.37 13.31
C VAL A 127 14.55 -14.23 14.03
N PRO A 128 14.19 -15.28 14.81
CA PRO A 128 15.19 -16.16 15.43
C PRO A 128 16.09 -16.86 14.41
N LEU A 129 15.52 -17.28 13.26
CA LEU A 129 16.25 -18.00 12.22
C LEU A 129 17.28 -17.13 11.49
N GLN A 130 17.11 -15.80 11.52
CA GLN A 130 18.08 -14.87 10.97
C GLN A 130 19.34 -14.73 11.81
N LYS A 131 19.24 -14.91 13.14
CA LYS A 131 20.36 -14.76 14.07
C LYS A 131 21.32 -15.97 14.04
N ASP A 132 20.84 -17.11 13.59
CA ASP A 132 21.62 -18.36 13.58
C ASP A 132 22.49 -18.54 12.32
N ARG A 133 22.58 -17.51 11.49
CA ARG A 133 23.40 -17.45 10.27
C ARG A 133 24.44 -16.35 10.35
#